data_81c810dccca68be360ed6f8e32ef4ffb
#
_entry.id   81c810dccca68be360ed6f8e32ef4ffb
#
_cell.length_a   1.000
_cell.length_b   1.000
_cell.length_c   1.000
_cell.angle_alpha   90.00
_cell.angle_beta   90.00
_cell.angle_gamma   90.00
#
_symmetry.space_group_name_H-M   'P 1'
#
loop_
_entity.id
_entity.type
_entity.pdbx_description
1 polymer ?
#
loop_
_entity_poly.entity_id
_entity_poly.type
_entity_poly.pdbx_seq_one_letter_code
_entity_poly.pdbx_strand_id
1 'polypeptide(L)'
;MRRRAGERYEFLPSDFYPDAIPCLRVLKQAGYQIGVAGNQPEECEVALRDAGVPADVIASSSRWGVEKPSPQFFERIVEAAGVAPSSIVYVGDRYDNDIAPAYQAGLIPIFIRRGPWAFLQGEPRDSNFKFSRIASLADLPNMIPTL
;
A
#
# COMPACT_ATOMS: atom_id res chain seq x y z
N MET A 1 2.03 -12.86 -6.29
CA MET A 1 3.15 -12.94 -7.23
C MET A 1 3.86 -14.27 -7.05
N ARG A 2 4.22 -14.91 -8.15
CA ARG A 2 4.93 -16.19 -8.14
C ARG A 2 6.30 -16.03 -8.77
N ARG A 3 7.30 -16.68 -8.18
CA ARG A 3 8.63 -16.82 -8.76
C ARG A 3 9.09 -18.26 -8.65
N ARG A 4 9.47 -18.85 -9.76
CA ARG A 4 10.19 -20.12 -9.79
C ARG A 4 11.69 -19.86 -9.88
N ALA A 5 12.50 -20.82 -9.42
CA ALA A 5 13.95 -20.71 -9.53
C ALA A 5 14.36 -20.49 -11.00
N GLY A 6 15.15 -19.42 -11.25
CA GLY A 6 15.60 -19.07 -12.60
C GLY A 6 14.61 -18.27 -13.45
N GLU A 7 13.38 -18.02 -12.96
CA GLU A 7 12.40 -17.22 -13.68
C GLU A 7 12.43 -15.76 -13.24
N ARG A 8 12.12 -14.87 -14.21
CA ARG A 8 11.94 -13.45 -13.97
C ARG A 8 10.66 -13.19 -13.19
N TYR A 9 10.66 -12.18 -12.28
CA TYR A 9 9.43 -11.71 -11.66
C TYR A 9 8.48 -11.16 -12.72
N GLU A 10 7.25 -11.63 -12.69
CA GLU A 10 6.21 -11.22 -13.62
C GLU A 10 4.87 -11.15 -12.89
N PHE A 11 4.11 -10.09 -13.13
CA PHE A 11 2.73 -9.96 -12.67
C PHE A 11 1.80 -10.24 -13.82
N LEU A 12 0.93 -11.25 -13.64
CA LEU A 12 -0.17 -11.54 -14.54
C LEU A 12 -1.40 -10.74 -14.11
N PRO A 13 -2.37 -10.45 -15.00
CA PRO A 13 -3.61 -9.79 -14.61
C PRO A 13 -4.32 -10.45 -13.42
N SER A 14 -4.21 -11.78 -13.30
CA SER A 14 -4.79 -12.56 -12.19
C SER A 14 -4.09 -12.35 -10.84
N ASP A 15 -2.92 -11.75 -10.80
CA ASP A 15 -2.18 -11.47 -9.55
C ASP A 15 -2.71 -10.20 -8.85
N PHE A 16 -3.55 -9.40 -9.51
CA PHE A 16 -4.15 -8.21 -8.95
C PHE A 16 -5.62 -8.46 -8.62
N TYR A 17 -6.09 -7.82 -7.55
CA TYR A 17 -7.54 -7.71 -7.37
C TYR A 17 -8.13 -6.87 -8.51
N PRO A 18 -9.35 -7.20 -8.99
CA PRO A 18 -9.94 -6.52 -10.16
C PRO A 18 -10.08 -5.00 -10.00
N ASP A 19 -10.19 -4.50 -8.77
CA ASP A 19 -10.37 -3.09 -8.48
C ASP A 19 -9.05 -2.30 -8.33
N ALA A 20 -7.88 -2.97 -8.33
CA ALA A 20 -6.60 -2.34 -8.02
C ALA A 20 -6.18 -1.30 -9.06
N ILE A 21 -5.92 -1.71 -10.28
CA ILE A 21 -5.47 -0.80 -11.34
C ILE A 21 -6.52 0.26 -11.69
N PRO A 22 -7.82 -0.08 -11.83
CA PRO A 22 -8.85 0.95 -12.04
C PRO A 22 -8.90 2.01 -10.95
N CYS A 23 -8.78 1.63 -9.68
CA CYS A 23 -8.73 2.58 -8.56
C CYS A 23 -7.54 3.54 -8.70
N LEU A 24 -6.33 3.02 -8.96
CA LEU A 24 -5.13 3.84 -9.10
C LEU A 24 -5.26 4.82 -10.27
N ARG A 25 -5.86 4.41 -11.39
CA ARG A 25 -6.12 5.29 -12.54
C ARG A 25 -7.06 6.42 -12.18
N VAL A 26 -8.15 6.13 -11.48
CA VAL A 26 -9.13 7.14 -11.04
C VAL A 26 -8.46 8.17 -10.13
N LEU A 27 -7.68 7.72 -9.16
CA LEU A 27 -6.95 8.59 -8.24
C LEU A 27 -5.92 9.46 -8.96
N LYS A 28 -5.19 8.90 -9.91
CA LYS A 28 -4.22 9.64 -10.69
C LYS A 28 -4.88 10.72 -11.56
N GLN A 29 -6.00 10.40 -12.19
CA GLN A 29 -6.80 11.36 -12.96
C GLN A 29 -7.38 12.47 -12.09
N ALA A 30 -7.66 12.18 -10.81
CA ALA A 30 -8.11 13.17 -9.84
C ALA A 30 -6.98 14.08 -9.31
N GLY A 31 -5.74 13.85 -9.71
CA GLY A 31 -4.58 14.67 -9.35
C GLY A 31 -3.77 14.18 -8.17
N TYR A 32 -4.08 12.99 -7.63
CA TYR A 32 -3.30 12.42 -6.54
C TYR A 32 -2.00 11.80 -7.03
N GLN A 33 -0.96 11.95 -6.22
CA GLN A 33 0.27 11.18 -6.39
C GLN A 33 0.05 9.76 -5.87
N ILE A 34 0.51 8.77 -6.63
CA ILE A 34 0.32 7.36 -6.32
C ILE A 34 1.66 6.72 -5.96
N GLY A 35 1.70 6.06 -4.81
CA GLY A 35 2.85 5.26 -4.39
C GLY A 35 2.44 3.81 -4.12
N VAL A 36 3.32 2.89 -4.47
CA VAL A 36 3.22 1.48 -4.12
C VAL A 36 4.51 1.07 -3.43
N ALA A 37 4.42 0.62 -2.19
CA ALA A 37 5.58 0.21 -1.41
C ALA A 37 5.26 -1.06 -0.64
N GLY A 38 6.20 -1.98 -0.55
CA GLY A 38 5.97 -3.23 0.15
C GLY A 38 7.24 -3.97 0.53
N ASN A 39 7.08 -4.99 1.37
CA ASN A 39 8.14 -5.91 1.74
C ASN A 39 8.35 -6.89 0.59
N GLN A 40 9.15 -6.47 -0.38
CA GLN A 40 9.35 -7.19 -1.64
C GLN A 40 10.81 -7.11 -2.10
N PRO A 41 11.24 -8.05 -2.94
CA PRO A 41 12.51 -7.92 -3.65
C PRO A 41 12.49 -6.76 -4.65
N GLU A 42 13.65 -6.24 -4.97
CA GLU A 42 13.79 -5.10 -5.89
C GLU A 42 13.24 -5.37 -7.29
N GLU A 43 13.36 -6.61 -7.77
CA GLU A 43 12.83 -7.04 -9.07
C GLU A 43 11.31 -6.84 -9.19
N CYS A 44 10.62 -6.81 -8.05
CA CYS A 44 9.18 -6.56 -8.00
C CYS A 44 8.83 -5.16 -8.53
N GLU A 45 9.69 -4.17 -8.34
CA GLU A 45 9.46 -2.80 -8.82
C GLU A 45 9.33 -2.75 -10.34
N VAL A 46 10.26 -3.40 -11.04
CA VAL A 46 10.22 -3.48 -12.53
C VAL A 46 9.00 -4.26 -12.98
N ALA A 47 8.71 -5.39 -12.32
CA ALA A 47 7.56 -6.21 -12.68
C ALA A 47 6.23 -5.49 -12.54
N LEU A 48 6.07 -4.65 -11.51
CA LEU A 48 4.87 -3.82 -11.34
C LEU A 48 4.74 -2.77 -12.45
N ARG A 49 5.83 -2.12 -12.82
CA ARG A 49 5.83 -1.15 -13.91
C ARG A 49 5.49 -1.81 -15.24
N ASP A 50 6.07 -2.97 -15.52
CA ASP A 50 5.81 -3.73 -16.75
C ASP A 50 4.36 -4.23 -16.82
N ALA A 51 3.73 -4.47 -15.68
CA ALA A 51 2.32 -4.84 -15.59
C ALA A 51 1.37 -3.66 -15.78
N GLY A 52 1.88 -2.43 -15.91
CA GLY A 52 1.07 -1.24 -16.16
C GLY A 52 0.48 -0.59 -14.91
N VAL A 53 1.07 -0.83 -13.74
CA VAL A 53 0.65 -0.16 -12.50
C VAL A 53 0.95 1.35 -12.61
N PRO A 54 -0.09 2.22 -12.57
CA PRO A 54 0.07 3.65 -12.77
C PRO A 54 0.49 4.33 -11.46
N ALA A 55 1.76 4.19 -11.08
CA ALA A 55 2.29 4.76 -9.85
C ALA A 55 3.42 5.73 -10.15
N ASP A 56 3.49 6.82 -9.38
CA ASP A 56 4.57 7.80 -9.44
C ASP A 56 5.81 7.29 -8.71
N VAL A 57 5.60 6.50 -7.65
CA VAL A 57 6.66 5.85 -6.87
C VAL A 57 6.33 4.38 -6.71
N ILE A 58 7.29 3.53 -7.02
CA ILE A 58 7.23 2.10 -6.69
C ILE A 58 8.51 1.78 -5.92
N ALA A 59 8.36 1.20 -4.73
CA ALA A 59 9.47 0.94 -3.83
C ALA A 59 9.38 -0.45 -3.20
N SER A 60 10.54 -0.99 -2.88
CA SER A 60 10.67 -2.29 -2.22
C SER A 60 11.52 -2.17 -0.96
N SER A 61 11.24 -3.01 0.03
CA SER A 61 12.07 -3.12 1.24
C SER A 61 13.51 -3.48 0.89
N SER A 62 13.70 -4.32 -0.11
CA SER A 62 15.04 -4.72 -0.56
C SER A 62 15.87 -3.53 -1.01
N ARG A 63 15.32 -2.67 -1.86
CA ARG A 63 16.03 -1.46 -2.33
C ARG A 63 16.23 -0.43 -1.23
N TRP A 64 15.24 -0.25 -0.36
CA TRP A 64 15.34 0.72 0.74
C TRP A 64 16.21 0.27 1.91
N GLY A 65 16.46 -1.04 2.02
CA GLY A 65 17.21 -1.59 3.16
C GLY A 65 16.46 -1.55 4.48
N VAL A 66 15.16 -1.34 4.45
CA VAL A 66 14.25 -1.35 5.61
C VAL A 66 12.92 -1.97 5.21
N GLU A 67 12.22 -2.57 6.16
CA GLU A 67 10.96 -3.26 5.90
C GLU A 67 9.89 -2.91 6.93
N LYS A 68 8.62 -3.13 6.57
CA LYS A 68 7.51 -3.01 7.51
C LYS A 68 7.64 -4.10 8.60
N PRO A 69 7.29 -3.82 9.83
CA PRO A 69 6.67 -2.60 10.37
C PRO A 69 7.65 -1.55 10.90
N SER A 70 8.90 -1.58 10.50
CA SER A 70 9.91 -0.63 10.99
C SER A 70 9.49 0.83 10.73
N PRO A 71 9.64 1.75 11.72
CA PRO A 71 9.39 3.17 11.51
C PRO A 71 10.17 3.76 10.34
N GLN A 72 11.39 3.29 10.10
CA GLN A 72 12.24 3.76 9.02
C GLN A 72 11.65 3.49 7.64
N PHE A 73 10.86 2.43 7.48
CA PHE A 73 10.15 2.16 6.24
C PHE A 73 9.16 3.29 5.92
N PHE A 74 8.40 3.73 6.92
CA PHE A 74 7.41 4.80 6.76
C PHE A 74 8.08 6.18 6.61
N GLU A 75 9.24 6.40 7.22
CA GLU A 75 10.05 7.60 6.96
C GLU A 75 10.47 7.67 5.50
N ARG A 76 10.84 6.55 4.89
CA ARG A 76 11.19 6.49 3.46
C ARG A 76 9.99 6.79 2.57
N ILE A 77 8.78 6.38 2.99
CA ILE A 77 7.54 6.74 2.27
C ILE A 77 7.36 8.25 2.28
N VAL A 78 7.50 8.89 3.42
CA VAL A 78 7.36 10.35 3.56
C VAL A 78 8.38 11.09 2.68
N GLU A 79 9.63 10.67 2.69
CA GLU A 79 10.68 11.23 1.84
C GLU A 79 10.33 11.09 0.35
N ALA A 80 9.91 9.90 -0.06
CA ALA A 80 9.56 9.63 -1.46
C ALA A 80 8.34 10.42 -1.92
N ALA A 81 7.37 10.63 -1.05
CA ALA A 81 6.16 11.42 -1.35
C ALA A 81 6.46 12.92 -1.44
N GLY A 82 7.42 13.41 -0.68
CA GLY A 82 7.80 14.82 -0.69
C GLY A 82 6.75 15.76 -0.08
N VAL A 83 5.84 15.23 0.74
CA VAL A 83 4.78 16.01 1.40
C VAL A 83 4.74 15.66 2.89
N ALA A 84 3.98 16.43 3.67
CA ALA A 84 3.83 16.17 5.09
C ALA A 84 3.15 14.80 5.32
N PRO A 85 3.50 14.07 6.39
CA PRO A 85 2.87 12.77 6.69
C PRO A 85 1.35 12.83 6.75
N SER A 86 0.78 13.91 7.28
CA SER A 86 -0.68 14.12 7.37
C SER A 86 -1.37 14.28 6.00
N SER A 87 -0.60 14.43 4.93
CA SER A 87 -1.11 14.48 3.56
C SER A 87 -0.98 13.14 2.84
N ILE A 88 -0.57 12.08 3.51
CA ILE A 88 -0.36 10.76 2.94
C ILE A 88 -1.42 9.80 3.48
N VAL A 89 -2.21 9.23 2.58
CA VAL A 89 -3.11 8.12 2.89
C VAL A 89 -2.37 6.81 2.64
N TYR A 90 -2.31 5.96 3.63
CA TYR A 90 -1.66 4.65 3.55
C TYR A 90 -2.70 3.54 3.69
N VAL A 91 -2.83 2.74 2.66
CA VAL A 91 -3.79 1.63 2.60
C VAL A 91 -3.07 0.31 2.81
N GLY A 92 -3.53 -0.49 3.75
CA GLY A 92 -2.95 -1.79 4.03
C GLY A 92 -3.97 -2.77 4.60
N ASP A 93 -3.64 -4.06 4.54
CA ASP A 93 -4.51 -5.15 4.96
C ASP A 93 -4.08 -5.84 6.27
N ARG A 94 -3.02 -5.33 6.89
CA ARG A 94 -2.53 -5.84 8.19
C ARG A 94 -2.43 -4.73 9.21
N TYR A 95 -3.09 -4.93 10.36
CA TYR A 95 -3.04 -3.94 11.43
C TYR A 95 -1.62 -3.71 11.94
N ASP A 96 -0.92 -4.79 12.28
CA ASP A 96 0.41 -4.75 12.90
C ASP A 96 1.51 -4.26 11.94
N ASN A 97 1.39 -4.57 10.66
CA ASN A 97 2.40 -4.27 9.64
C ASN A 97 2.16 -2.94 8.92
N ASP A 98 0.90 -2.52 8.80
CA ASP A 98 0.51 -1.39 7.96
C ASP A 98 -0.14 -0.27 8.76
N ILE A 99 -1.18 -0.56 9.52
CA ILE A 99 -2.07 0.46 10.09
C ILE A 99 -1.44 1.13 11.31
N ALA A 100 -1.02 0.38 12.30
CA ALA A 100 -0.41 0.92 13.51
C ALA A 100 0.88 1.70 13.21
N PRO A 101 1.84 1.15 12.43
CA PRO A 101 3.06 1.89 12.14
C PRO A 101 2.83 3.10 11.23
N ALA A 102 1.87 3.06 10.30
CA ALA A 102 1.52 4.24 9.49
C ALA A 102 0.96 5.36 10.36
N TYR A 103 0.05 5.03 11.28
CA TYR A 103 -0.48 6.01 12.23
C TYR A 103 0.63 6.62 13.09
N GLN A 104 1.53 5.81 13.61
CA GLN A 104 2.65 6.26 14.45
C GLN A 104 3.60 7.19 13.69
N ALA A 105 3.72 7.02 12.38
CA ALA A 105 4.52 7.88 11.51
C ALA A 105 3.79 9.17 11.09
N GLY A 106 2.53 9.33 11.50
CA GLY A 106 1.71 10.51 11.20
C GLY A 106 0.93 10.44 9.90
N LEU A 107 0.94 9.30 9.20
CA LEU A 107 0.15 9.09 8.00
C LEU A 107 -1.32 8.83 8.38
N ILE A 108 -2.20 8.93 7.38
CA ILE A 108 -3.63 8.59 7.52
C ILE A 108 -3.82 7.13 7.11
N PRO A 109 -4.02 6.20 8.07
CA PRO A 109 -4.15 4.80 7.74
C PRO A 109 -5.58 4.44 7.32
N ILE A 110 -5.69 3.60 6.30
CA ILE A 110 -6.96 3.00 5.88
C ILE A 110 -6.77 1.48 5.85
N PHE A 111 -7.59 0.78 6.63
CA PHE A 111 -7.59 -0.68 6.66
C PHE A 111 -8.48 -1.22 5.54
N ILE A 112 -7.90 -2.02 4.65
CA ILE A 112 -8.67 -2.74 3.65
C ILE A 112 -8.88 -4.17 4.14
N ARG A 113 -10.14 -4.58 4.29
CA ARG A 113 -10.52 -5.90 4.75
C ARG A 113 -10.46 -6.90 3.59
N ARG A 114 -9.26 -7.34 3.29
CA ARG A 114 -8.95 -8.15 2.12
C ARG A 114 -7.81 -9.13 2.43
N GLY A 115 -7.82 -10.28 1.75
CA GLY A 115 -6.80 -11.31 1.92
C GLY A 115 -6.96 -12.14 3.19
N PRO A 116 -6.13 -13.18 3.38
CA PRO A 116 -6.27 -14.12 4.49
C PRO A 116 -6.05 -13.48 5.85
N TRP A 117 -5.20 -12.47 5.96
CA TRP A 117 -4.89 -11.81 7.22
C TRP A 117 -6.08 -11.07 7.84
N ALA A 118 -6.98 -10.55 7.01
CA ALA A 118 -8.19 -9.89 7.48
C ALA A 118 -9.12 -10.84 8.24
N PHE A 119 -9.10 -12.12 7.88
CA PHE A 119 -9.91 -13.14 8.52
C PHE A 119 -9.20 -13.83 9.70
N LEU A 120 -7.87 -13.93 9.66
CA LEU A 120 -7.08 -14.63 10.67
C LEU A 120 -6.76 -13.75 11.87
N GLN A 121 -6.41 -12.48 11.65
CA GLN A 121 -6.09 -11.56 12.74
C GLN A 121 -7.33 -10.91 13.34
N GLY A 122 -8.35 -10.67 12.53
CA GLY A 122 -9.46 -9.82 12.92
C GLY A 122 -9.01 -8.37 13.12
N GLU A 123 -9.95 -7.51 13.53
CA GLU A 123 -9.63 -6.16 13.94
C GLU A 123 -9.31 -6.14 15.43
N PRO A 124 -8.23 -5.47 15.88
CA PRO A 124 -7.96 -5.32 17.29
C PRO A 124 -9.07 -4.48 17.93
N ARG A 125 -9.64 -4.99 19.01
CA ARG A 125 -10.70 -4.31 19.77
C ARG A 125 -10.18 -3.10 20.54
N ASP A 126 -8.88 -3.09 20.83
CA ASP A 126 -8.21 -2.13 21.72
C ASP A 126 -7.23 -1.24 20.99
N SER A 127 -7.55 -0.81 19.75
CA SER A 127 -6.72 0.18 19.08
C SER A 127 -6.87 1.53 19.80
N ASN A 128 -5.75 2.15 20.17
CA ASN A 128 -5.71 3.45 20.85
C ASN A 128 -6.07 4.62 19.93
N PHE A 129 -6.42 4.37 18.69
CA PHE A 129 -6.74 5.38 17.70
C PHE A 129 -7.81 4.87 16.74
N LYS A 130 -8.49 5.82 16.11
CA LYS A 130 -9.49 5.50 15.08
C LYS A 130 -8.84 5.51 13.70
N PHE A 131 -9.29 4.62 12.84
CA PHE A 131 -8.89 4.57 11.45
C PHE A 131 -10.07 4.14 10.56
N SER A 132 -10.02 4.55 9.29
CA SER A 132 -11.06 4.22 8.32
C SER A 132 -10.88 2.81 7.78
N ARG A 133 -11.98 2.18 7.39
CA ARG A 133 -12.02 0.83 6.84
C ARG A 133 -12.73 0.83 5.50
N ILE A 134 -12.22 0.05 4.57
CA ILE A 134 -12.85 -0.20 3.27
C ILE A 134 -12.88 -1.70 2.99
N ALA A 135 -13.89 -2.14 2.25
CA ALA A 135 -13.99 -3.52 1.79
C ALA A 135 -13.40 -3.70 0.39
N SER A 136 -13.35 -2.63 -0.39
CA SER A 136 -12.86 -2.61 -1.76
C SER A 136 -12.09 -1.32 -2.03
N LEU A 137 -11.06 -1.39 -2.88
CA LEU A 137 -10.35 -0.20 -3.36
C LEU A 137 -11.26 0.72 -4.16
N ALA A 138 -12.37 0.22 -4.70
CA ALA A 138 -13.38 1.04 -5.37
C ALA A 138 -14.00 2.10 -4.44
N ASP A 139 -13.96 1.89 -3.13
CA ASP A 139 -14.46 2.85 -2.14
C ASP A 139 -13.51 4.02 -1.88
N LEU A 140 -12.24 3.86 -2.24
CA LEU A 140 -11.17 4.79 -1.87
C LEU A 140 -11.32 6.18 -2.51
N PRO A 141 -11.62 6.33 -3.80
CA PRO A 141 -11.73 7.65 -4.43
C PRO A 141 -12.78 8.56 -3.80
N ASN A 142 -13.88 7.99 -3.29
CA ASN A 142 -14.92 8.76 -2.62
C ASN A 142 -14.60 9.05 -1.14
N MET A 143 -13.76 8.22 -0.52
CA MET A 143 -13.39 8.35 0.88
C MET A 143 -12.33 9.44 1.10
N ILE A 144 -11.31 9.50 0.25
CA ILE A 144 -10.15 10.39 0.44
C ILE A 144 -10.56 11.86 0.65
N PRO A 145 -11.48 12.46 -0.11
CA PRO A 145 -11.88 13.85 0.11
C PRO A 145 -12.55 14.14 1.45
N THR A 146 -12.97 13.11 2.18
CA THR A 146 -13.61 13.24 3.49
C THR A 146 -12.64 13.13 4.67
N LEU A 147 -11.39 12.83 4.41
CA LEU A 147 -10.36 12.62 5.44
C LEU A 147 -9.72 13.90 5.93
#